data_fab9ca86dad27db2a5cf0e4b70ff8b1f
#
_entry.id   fab9ca86dad27db2a5cf0e4b70ff8b1f
#
_cell.length_a   1.000
_cell.length_b   1.000
_cell.length_c   1.000
_cell.angle_alpha   90.00
_cell.angle_beta   90.00
_cell.angle_gamma   90.00
#
_symmetry.space_group_name_H-M   'P 1'
#
loop_
_entity.id
_entity.type
_entity.pdbx_description
1 polymer ?
#
loop_
_entity_poly.entity_id
_entity_poly.type
_entity_poly.pdbx_seq_one_letter_code
_entity_poly.pdbx_strand_id
1 'polypeptide(L)'
;LGWAVKEMESRYKLMTSVGVKNIDGYNTKHKKHMPYIVVIVDEMSDLMLVAGKEIENYIQRLSQMARAAGIHIIMATQRPSVDVITGTIKANFPSRISYKVSSKFDSRTILNEMGAEQLLGSGDMLFLENGGIIKRLHGGFVSENEVDKVVSHIKNQATFDYKKEISLSEENTNGLSNNDLISNNTDDLYNKAIDIVVEQQKVSTSYIQRYLQIGYNRAARIVEKMEEDGI
;
A
#
# COMPACT_ATOMS: atom_id res chain seq x y z
N LEU A 1 1.28 0.59 2.67
CA LEU A 1 1.78 0.13 1.35
C LEU A 1 2.40 1.28 0.56
N GLY A 2 1.79 2.48 0.52
CA GLY A 2 2.33 3.65 -0.19
C GLY A 2 3.74 4.04 0.25
N TRP A 3 4.03 4.01 1.56
CA TRP A 3 5.39 4.22 2.07
C TRP A 3 6.38 3.16 1.52
N ALA A 4 5.99 1.89 1.49
CA ALA A 4 6.86 0.82 0.97
C ALA A 4 7.20 1.01 -0.52
N VAL A 5 6.26 1.55 -1.32
CA VAL A 5 6.51 1.90 -2.72
C VAL A 5 7.51 3.05 -2.82
N LYS A 6 7.34 4.12 -2.04
CA LYS A 6 8.29 5.25 -2.01
C LYS A 6 9.70 4.81 -1.57
N GLU A 7 9.78 3.99 -0.54
CA GLU A 7 11.05 3.42 -0.06
C GLU A 7 11.72 2.56 -1.14
N MET A 8 10.95 1.71 -1.82
CA MET A 8 11.43 0.91 -2.95
C MET A 8 12.05 1.80 -4.05
N GLU A 9 11.36 2.85 -4.44
CA GLU A 9 11.84 3.79 -5.47
C GLU A 9 13.12 4.53 -5.03
N SER A 10 13.18 4.94 -3.76
CA SER A 10 14.36 5.54 -3.16
C SER A 10 15.55 4.59 -3.21
N ARG A 11 15.36 3.31 -2.87
CA ARG A 11 16.38 2.28 -2.95
C ARG A 11 16.88 2.04 -4.37
N TYR A 12 15.98 2.04 -5.35
CA TYR A 12 16.37 1.92 -6.76
C TYR A 12 17.23 3.09 -7.21
N LYS A 13 16.92 4.32 -6.82
CA LYS A 13 17.76 5.50 -7.11
C LYS A 13 19.16 5.33 -6.54
N LEU A 14 19.28 4.88 -5.29
CA LEU A 14 20.56 4.62 -4.64
C LEU A 14 21.34 3.49 -5.32
N MET A 15 20.70 2.38 -5.65
CA MET A 15 21.33 1.25 -6.35
C MET A 15 21.81 1.66 -7.74
N THR A 16 21.04 2.46 -8.47
CA THR A 16 21.39 2.98 -9.79
C THR A 16 22.62 3.91 -9.70
N SER A 17 22.70 4.80 -8.73
CA SER A 17 23.83 5.69 -8.56
C SER A 17 25.16 4.96 -8.30
N VAL A 18 25.09 3.74 -7.75
CA VAL A 18 26.24 2.86 -7.47
C VAL A 18 26.50 1.83 -8.57
N GLY A 19 25.60 1.74 -9.56
CA GLY A 19 25.70 0.78 -10.66
C GLY A 19 25.51 -0.66 -10.21
N VAL A 20 24.58 -0.92 -9.30
CA VAL A 20 24.22 -2.28 -8.83
C VAL A 20 22.77 -2.61 -9.13
N LYS A 21 22.45 -3.92 -9.26
CA LYS A 21 21.13 -4.39 -9.68
C LYS A 21 20.20 -4.77 -8.54
N ASN A 22 20.74 -5.03 -7.34
CA ASN A 22 20.00 -5.49 -6.19
C ASN A 22 20.65 -5.05 -4.88
N ILE A 23 19.91 -5.26 -3.76
CA ILE A 23 20.33 -4.90 -2.41
C ILE A 23 21.62 -5.61 -2.00
N ASP A 24 21.83 -6.87 -2.40
CA ASP A 24 23.01 -7.64 -2.05
C ASP A 24 24.27 -7.01 -2.69
N GLY A 25 24.17 -6.65 -3.96
CA GLY A 25 25.24 -5.92 -4.65
C GLY A 25 25.54 -4.55 -4.04
N TYR A 26 24.51 -3.85 -3.53
CA TYR A 26 24.69 -2.60 -2.80
C TYR A 26 25.40 -2.84 -1.47
N ASN A 27 24.93 -3.79 -0.68
CA ASN A 27 25.47 -4.09 0.64
C ASN A 27 26.91 -4.64 0.57
N THR A 28 27.28 -5.30 -0.51
CA THR A 28 28.67 -5.74 -0.71
C THR A 28 29.61 -4.59 -0.99
N LYS A 29 29.15 -3.53 -1.66
CA LYS A 29 29.98 -2.37 -2.02
C LYS A 29 30.03 -1.27 -0.94
N HIS A 30 29.04 -1.22 -0.05
CA HIS A 30 28.91 -0.14 0.93
C HIS A 30 29.04 -0.64 2.36
N LYS A 31 29.74 0.16 3.20
CA LYS A 31 29.86 -0.11 4.64
C LYS A 31 28.54 0.05 5.39
N LYS A 32 27.71 1.02 4.96
CA LYS A 32 26.36 1.21 5.51
C LYS A 32 25.39 0.34 4.73
N HIS A 33 25.07 -0.80 5.30
CA HIS A 33 24.13 -1.74 4.66
C HIS A 33 22.70 -1.20 4.67
N MET A 34 22.01 -1.47 3.60
CA MET A 34 20.59 -1.26 3.46
C MET A 34 19.86 -2.45 4.08
N PRO A 35 18.99 -2.27 5.09
CA PRO A 35 18.30 -3.40 5.74
C PRO A 35 17.23 -4.00 4.82
N TYR A 36 16.96 -5.29 4.97
CA TYR A 36 15.76 -5.90 4.40
C TYR A 36 14.52 -5.39 5.13
N ILE A 37 13.41 -5.27 4.41
CA ILE A 37 12.11 -4.88 4.94
C ILE A 37 11.14 -6.02 4.70
N VAL A 38 10.41 -6.41 5.75
CA VAL A 38 9.29 -7.35 5.64
C VAL A 38 8.02 -6.59 5.97
N VAL A 39 7.10 -6.58 5.01
CA VAL A 39 5.76 -6.00 5.15
C VAL A 39 4.79 -7.13 5.40
N ILE A 40 4.11 -7.12 6.54
CA ILE A 40 3.12 -8.14 6.91
C ILE A 40 1.74 -7.48 6.91
N VAL A 41 0.82 -8.06 6.15
CA VAL A 41 -0.60 -7.68 6.10
C VAL A 41 -1.40 -8.84 6.67
N ASP A 42 -1.97 -8.66 7.85
CA ASP A 42 -2.67 -9.70 8.59
C ASP A 42 -4.06 -10.01 7.99
N GLU A 43 -4.81 -8.97 7.62
CA GLU A 43 -6.11 -9.13 6.98
C GLU A 43 -6.24 -8.23 5.74
N MET A 44 -6.02 -8.84 4.56
CA MET A 44 -6.04 -8.12 3.28
C MET A 44 -7.45 -7.66 2.91
N SER A 45 -8.50 -8.37 3.34
CA SER A 45 -9.88 -8.01 3.00
C SER A 45 -10.26 -6.61 3.49
N ASP A 46 -9.76 -6.20 4.65
CA ASP A 46 -10.07 -4.89 5.23
C ASP A 46 -9.44 -3.76 4.39
N LEU A 47 -8.23 -3.97 3.89
CA LEU A 47 -7.59 -3.02 2.96
C LEU A 47 -8.34 -2.92 1.63
N MET A 48 -8.79 -4.07 1.09
CA MET A 48 -9.52 -4.10 -0.17
C MET A 48 -10.87 -3.42 -0.09
N LEU A 49 -11.55 -3.48 1.06
CA LEU A 49 -12.82 -2.79 1.29
C LEU A 49 -12.69 -1.26 1.29
N VAL A 50 -11.58 -0.75 1.83
CA VAL A 50 -11.38 0.71 1.98
C VAL A 50 -10.90 1.35 0.68
N ALA A 51 -9.95 0.74 -0.01
CA ALA A 51 -9.27 1.34 -1.17
C ALA A 51 -8.77 0.28 -2.16
N GLY A 52 -9.60 -0.71 -2.51
CA GLY A 52 -9.22 -1.91 -3.26
C GLY A 52 -8.37 -1.64 -4.49
N LYS A 53 -8.78 -0.70 -5.35
CA LYS A 53 -8.07 -0.40 -6.59
C LYS A 53 -6.68 0.22 -6.36
N GLU A 54 -6.55 1.06 -5.36
CA GLU A 54 -5.28 1.68 -4.99
C GLU A 54 -4.33 0.64 -4.35
N ILE A 55 -4.87 -0.21 -3.48
CA ILE A 55 -4.15 -1.32 -2.85
C ILE A 55 -3.64 -2.30 -3.92
N GLU A 56 -4.47 -2.70 -4.89
CA GLU A 56 -4.03 -3.55 -6.00
C GLU A 56 -2.86 -2.92 -6.78
N ASN A 57 -2.91 -1.62 -7.06
CA ASN A 57 -1.83 -0.91 -7.75
C ASN A 57 -0.52 -0.94 -6.94
N TYR A 58 -0.59 -0.68 -5.63
CA TYR A 58 0.61 -0.76 -4.77
C TYR A 58 1.16 -2.18 -4.71
N ILE A 59 0.30 -3.18 -4.55
CA ILE A 59 0.68 -4.59 -4.53
C ILE A 59 1.34 -4.98 -5.85
N GLN A 60 0.75 -4.61 -6.98
CA GLN A 60 1.31 -4.91 -8.30
C GLN A 60 2.71 -4.30 -8.46
N ARG A 61 2.90 -3.04 -8.10
CA ARG A 61 4.22 -2.39 -8.19
C ARG A 61 5.25 -3.05 -7.27
N LEU A 62 4.87 -3.32 -6.02
CA LEU A 62 5.76 -3.95 -5.05
C LEU A 62 6.13 -5.37 -5.47
N SER A 63 5.17 -6.19 -5.89
CA SER A 63 5.44 -7.58 -6.28
C SER A 63 6.38 -7.71 -7.48
N GLN A 64 6.35 -6.75 -8.41
CA GLN A 64 7.22 -6.75 -9.57
C GLN A 64 8.65 -6.31 -9.27
N MET A 65 8.84 -5.40 -8.32
CA MET A 65 10.11 -4.70 -8.15
C MET A 65 10.71 -4.82 -6.74
N ALA A 66 9.92 -5.11 -5.70
CA ALA A 66 10.37 -5.05 -4.32
C ALA A 66 11.47 -6.04 -3.97
N ARG A 67 11.50 -7.22 -4.59
CA ARG A 67 12.49 -8.27 -4.33
C ARG A 67 13.94 -7.76 -4.49
N ALA A 68 14.24 -7.09 -5.59
CA ALA A 68 15.57 -6.57 -5.84
C ALA A 68 15.94 -5.43 -4.89
N ALA A 69 14.96 -4.67 -4.39
CA ALA A 69 15.13 -3.64 -3.37
C ALA A 69 15.19 -4.19 -1.93
N GLY A 70 15.10 -5.50 -1.74
CA GLY A 70 15.13 -6.16 -0.43
C GLY A 70 13.85 -5.94 0.39
N ILE A 71 12.70 -5.80 -0.27
CA ILE A 71 11.40 -5.66 0.38
C ILE A 71 10.58 -6.92 0.08
N HIS A 72 10.13 -7.59 1.13
CA HIS A 72 9.33 -8.81 1.07
C HIS A 72 7.95 -8.57 1.65
N ILE A 73 6.94 -9.22 1.08
CA ILE A 73 5.55 -9.04 1.49
C ILE A 73 4.95 -10.38 1.85
N ILE A 74 4.32 -10.44 3.01
CA ILE A 74 3.51 -11.55 3.48
C ILE A 74 2.08 -11.04 3.62
N MET A 75 1.14 -11.64 2.91
CA MET A 75 -0.26 -11.26 2.98
C MET A 75 -1.12 -12.40 3.47
N ALA A 76 -1.98 -12.13 4.43
CA ALA A 76 -2.96 -13.06 4.95
C ALA A 76 -4.38 -12.50 4.83
N THR A 77 -5.36 -13.39 4.83
CA THR A 77 -6.77 -13.05 4.91
C THR A 77 -7.57 -14.23 5.45
N GLN A 78 -8.58 -13.94 6.24
CA GLN A 78 -9.56 -14.91 6.71
C GLN A 78 -10.78 -14.98 5.76
N ARG A 79 -10.82 -14.12 4.73
CA ARG A 79 -11.93 -14.04 3.76
C ARG A 79 -11.44 -14.36 2.34
N PRO A 80 -11.36 -15.64 1.97
CA PRO A 80 -10.84 -16.07 0.67
C PRO A 80 -11.87 -15.89 -0.45
N SER A 81 -12.38 -14.67 -0.64
CA SER A 81 -13.28 -14.34 -1.73
C SER A 81 -12.53 -13.91 -3.00
N VAL A 82 -13.17 -13.99 -4.15
CA VAL A 82 -12.59 -13.56 -5.43
C VAL A 82 -12.35 -12.06 -5.51
N ASP A 83 -13.08 -11.28 -4.72
CA ASP A 83 -12.93 -9.83 -4.63
C ASP A 83 -11.68 -9.43 -3.82
N VAL A 84 -11.22 -10.29 -2.94
CA VAL A 84 -10.03 -10.12 -2.12
C VAL A 84 -8.82 -10.76 -2.78
N ILE A 85 -8.93 -12.02 -3.20
CA ILE A 85 -7.86 -12.76 -3.88
C ILE A 85 -8.10 -12.70 -5.39
N THR A 86 -7.89 -11.53 -5.96
CA THR A 86 -8.12 -11.26 -7.38
C THR A 86 -7.11 -11.97 -8.28
N GLY A 87 -7.39 -11.99 -9.59
CA GLY A 87 -6.43 -12.52 -10.58
C GLY A 87 -5.08 -11.82 -10.54
N THR A 88 -5.07 -10.50 -10.33
CA THR A 88 -3.87 -9.67 -10.18
C THR A 88 -3.04 -10.10 -8.98
N ILE A 89 -3.70 -10.30 -7.82
CA ILE A 89 -3.05 -10.78 -6.60
C ILE A 89 -2.44 -12.17 -6.84
N LYS A 90 -3.20 -13.11 -7.41
CA LYS A 90 -2.70 -14.46 -7.68
C LYS A 90 -1.53 -14.51 -8.64
N ALA A 91 -1.52 -13.67 -9.66
CA ALA A 91 -0.42 -13.58 -10.63
C ALA A 91 0.88 -13.10 -9.99
N ASN A 92 0.77 -12.22 -8.99
CA ASN A 92 1.91 -11.59 -8.32
C ASN A 92 2.38 -12.34 -7.06
N PHE A 93 1.52 -13.19 -6.49
CA PHE A 93 1.84 -14.05 -5.34
C PHE A 93 1.69 -15.53 -5.74
N PRO A 94 2.67 -16.07 -6.44
CA PRO A 94 2.60 -17.44 -6.93
C PRO A 94 2.79 -18.48 -5.82
N SER A 95 3.49 -18.15 -4.73
CA SER A 95 3.62 -19.02 -3.55
C SER A 95 2.47 -18.75 -2.60
N ARG A 96 1.68 -19.79 -2.30
CA ARG A 96 0.45 -19.64 -1.52
C ARG A 96 0.29 -20.77 -0.52
N ILE A 97 -0.28 -20.42 0.63
CA ILE A 97 -0.62 -21.38 1.69
C ILE A 97 -2.11 -21.28 1.94
N SER A 98 -2.79 -22.40 2.04
CA SER A 98 -4.15 -22.48 2.54
C SER A 98 -4.21 -23.42 3.72
N TYR A 99 -4.72 -22.93 4.82
CA TYR A 99 -5.22 -23.76 5.92
C TYR A 99 -6.60 -24.30 5.59
N LYS A 100 -7.22 -25.04 6.52
CA LYS A 100 -8.58 -25.55 6.33
C LYS A 100 -9.56 -24.42 6.04
N VAL A 101 -10.33 -24.58 4.97
CA VAL A 101 -11.41 -23.68 4.56
C VAL A 101 -12.77 -24.38 4.59
N SER A 102 -13.85 -23.61 4.53
CA SER A 102 -15.22 -24.13 4.65
C SER A 102 -15.71 -24.79 3.37
N SER A 103 -15.20 -24.38 2.21
CA SER A 103 -15.71 -24.85 0.93
C SER A 103 -14.61 -25.13 -0.10
N LYS A 104 -14.93 -26.00 -1.06
CA LYS A 104 -14.09 -26.24 -2.24
C LYS A 104 -13.89 -24.98 -3.12
N PHE A 105 -14.81 -24.02 -3.04
CA PHE A 105 -14.71 -22.76 -3.77
C PHE A 105 -13.61 -21.88 -3.17
N ASP A 106 -13.52 -21.83 -1.84
CA ASP A 106 -12.47 -21.11 -1.12
C ASP A 106 -11.10 -21.70 -1.45
N SER A 107 -10.98 -23.03 -1.44
CA SER A 107 -9.76 -23.71 -1.85
C SER A 107 -9.31 -23.32 -3.26
N ARG A 108 -10.25 -23.32 -4.23
CA ARG A 108 -9.97 -22.88 -5.60
C ARG A 108 -9.60 -21.41 -5.68
N THR A 109 -10.21 -20.56 -4.88
CA THR A 109 -9.89 -19.13 -4.85
C THR A 109 -8.45 -18.92 -4.43
N ILE A 110 -7.96 -19.65 -3.43
CA ILE A 110 -6.59 -19.51 -2.93
C ILE A 110 -5.60 -20.25 -3.83
N LEU A 111 -5.82 -21.55 -4.07
CA LEU A 111 -4.84 -22.48 -4.65
C LEU A 111 -5.05 -22.77 -6.14
N ASN A 112 -6.18 -22.34 -6.72
CA ASN A 112 -6.71 -22.76 -8.03
C ASN A 112 -7.15 -24.24 -8.09
N GLU A 113 -7.03 -24.98 -7.00
CA GLU A 113 -7.40 -26.39 -6.87
C GLU A 113 -8.23 -26.63 -5.61
N MET A 114 -8.97 -27.72 -5.58
CA MET A 114 -9.72 -28.20 -4.41
C MET A 114 -8.79 -28.98 -3.49
N GLY A 115 -9.21 -29.13 -2.22
CA GLY A 115 -8.52 -29.97 -1.25
C GLY A 115 -8.30 -29.32 0.11
N ALA A 116 -8.22 -28.00 0.20
CA ALA A 116 -8.06 -27.31 1.48
C ALA A 116 -9.28 -27.46 2.40
N GLU A 117 -10.47 -27.73 1.85
CA GLU A 117 -11.68 -28.05 2.62
C GLU A 117 -11.62 -29.40 3.33
N GLN A 118 -10.71 -30.29 2.90
CA GLN A 118 -10.53 -31.63 3.46
C GLN A 118 -9.42 -31.69 4.53
N LEU A 119 -8.76 -30.59 4.81
CA LEU A 119 -7.71 -30.49 5.81
C LEU A 119 -8.27 -30.73 7.21
N LEU A 120 -7.44 -31.26 8.10
CA LEU A 120 -7.82 -31.60 9.47
C LEU A 120 -7.98 -30.36 10.36
N GLY A 121 -7.26 -29.28 10.07
CA GLY A 121 -7.13 -28.11 10.93
C GLY A 121 -5.87 -28.18 11.79
N SER A 122 -5.75 -27.30 12.78
CA SER A 122 -4.63 -27.30 13.75
C SER A 122 -3.23 -27.28 13.10
N GLY A 123 -3.05 -26.48 12.05
CA GLY A 123 -1.78 -26.34 11.34
C GLY A 123 -1.62 -27.21 10.10
N ASP A 124 -2.59 -28.09 9.81
CA ASP A 124 -2.63 -28.83 8.55
C ASP A 124 -2.89 -27.88 7.39
N MET A 125 -2.04 -27.87 6.37
CA MET A 125 -2.07 -26.88 5.31
C MET A 125 -1.67 -27.46 3.95
N LEU A 126 -2.14 -26.81 2.90
CA LEU A 126 -1.67 -27.00 1.53
C LEU A 126 -0.75 -25.83 1.13
N PHE A 127 0.43 -26.17 0.65
CA PHE A 127 1.42 -25.21 0.16
C PHE A 127 1.60 -25.37 -1.35
N LEU A 128 1.31 -24.30 -2.08
CA LEU A 128 1.61 -24.14 -3.49
C LEU A 128 2.91 -23.35 -3.62
N GLU A 129 3.96 -23.99 -4.00
CA GLU A 129 5.22 -23.34 -4.33
C GLU A 129 5.15 -22.76 -5.77
N ASN A 130 5.78 -21.65 -6.01
CA ASN A 130 5.81 -20.88 -7.26
C ASN A 130 5.65 -21.72 -8.55
N GLY A 131 4.41 -21.93 -9.02
CA GLY A 131 4.10 -22.72 -10.22
C GLY A 131 4.31 -24.24 -10.09
N GLY A 132 4.58 -24.72 -8.88
CA GLY A 132 4.84 -26.13 -8.58
C GLY A 132 3.60 -26.94 -8.19
N ILE A 133 3.86 -28.16 -7.75
CA ILE A 133 2.83 -29.09 -7.26
C ILE A 133 2.45 -28.69 -5.82
N ILE A 134 1.17 -28.81 -5.49
CA ILE A 134 0.68 -28.60 -4.13
C ILE A 134 1.25 -29.67 -3.21
N LYS A 135 1.87 -29.24 -2.11
CA LYS A 135 2.39 -30.11 -1.05
C LYS A 135 1.52 -29.96 0.19
N ARG A 136 1.19 -31.08 0.83
CA ARG A 136 0.53 -31.04 2.16
C ARG A 136 1.60 -30.99 3.23
N LEU A 137 1.51 -30.02 4.11
CA LEU A 137 2.44 -29.80 5.21
C LEU A 137 1.64 -29.66 6.52
N HIS A 138 2.32 -29.79 7.64
CA HIS A 138 1.72 -29.56 8.94
C HIS A 138 2.59 -28.59 9.74
N GLY A 139 2.02 -27.43 10.09
CA GLY A 139 2.64 -26.44 10.96
C GLY A 139 2.51 -26.84 12.42
N GLY A 140 3.56 -26.68 13.20
CA GLY A 140 3.50 -26.85 14.66
C GLY A 140 2.63 -25.79 15.31
N PHE A 141 2.02 -26.14 16.45
CA PHE A 141 1.32 -25.14 17.27
C PHE A 141 2.33 -24.21 17.94
N VAL A 142 2.07 -22.93 17.92
CA VAL A 142 2.85 -21.88 18.60
C VAL A 142 1.92 -21.21 19.60
N SER A 143 2.24 -21.27 20.89
CA SER A 143 1.48 -20.64 21.96
C SER A 143 1.79 -19.14 22.09
N GLU A 144 0.86 -18.36 22.64
CA GLU A 144 1.07 -16.93 22.95
C GLU A 144 2.31 -16.72 23.82
N ASN A 145 2.53 -17.59 24.84
CA ASN A 145 3.71 -17.52 25.68
C ASN A 145 5.03 -17.70 24.92
N GLU A 146 5.05 -18.53 23.87
CA GLU A 146 6.23 -18.68 23.01
C GLU A 146 6.46 -17.44 22.17
N VAL A 147 5.40 -16.87 21.62
CA VAL A 147 5.45 -15.60 20.88
C VAL A 147 6.00 -14.49 21.78
N ASP A 148 5.46 -14.34 23.00
CA ASP A 148 5.91 -13.33 23.96
C ASP A 148 7.39 -13.48 24.35
N LYS A 149 7.86 -14.71 24.52
CA LYS A 149 9.28 -14.98 24.79
C LYS A 149 10.18 -14.55 23.62
N VAL A 150 9.78 -14.89 22.39
CA VAL A 150 10.52 -14.50 21.18
C VAL A 150 10.52 -12.98 21.02
N VAL A 151 9.36 -12.34 21.15
CA VAL A 151 9.24 -10.87 21.04
C VAL A 151 10.09 -10.17 22.11
N SER A 152 10.03 -10.65 23.36
CA SER A 152 10.85 -10.11 24.46
C SER A 152 12.34 -10.28 24.19
N HIS A 153 12.76 -11.43 23.67
CA HIS A 153 14.14 -11.68 23.30
C HIS A 153 14.62 -10.71 22.21
N ILE A 154 13.80 -10.50 21.17
CA ILE A 154 14.14 -9.58 20.08
C ILE A 154 14.21 -8.13 20.59
N LYS A 155 13.23 -7.72 21.41
CA LYS A 155 13.20 -6.37 22.01
C LYS A 155 14.44 -6.06 22.85
N ASN A 156 15.00 -7.05 23.51
CA ASN A 156 16.21 -6.88 24.34
C ASN A 156 17.51 -6.76 23.53
N GLN A 157 17.49 -7.05 22.22
CA GLN A 157 18.67 -6.99 21.37
C GLN A 157 19.01 -5.58 20.87
N ALA A 158 18.01 -4.71 20.74
CA ALA A 158 18.18 -3.35 20.24
C ALA A 158 17.06 -2.41 20.74
N THR A 159 17.39 -1.13 20.86
CA THR A 159 16.38 -0.07 21.01
C THR A 159 15.70 0.18 19.68
N PHE A 160 14.38 0.16 19.68
CA PHE A 160 13.58 0.39 18.46
C PHE A 160 13.43 1.88 18.23
N ASP A 161 13.83 2.33 17.05
CA ASP A 161 13.54 3.67 16.56
C ASP A 161 12.33 3.56 15.59
N TYR A 162 11.15 3.88 16.11
CA TYR A 162 9.94 3.92 15.29
C TYR A 162 10.01 5.10 14.34
N LYS A 163 10.05 4.84 13.04
CA LYS A 163 10.05 5.90 12.02
C LYS A 163 8.71 6.66 12.06
N LYS A 164 8.74 7.84 12.65
CA LYS A 164 7.59 8.76 12.73
C LYS A 164 7.02 9.12 11.34
N GLU A 165 7.84 9.09 10.31
CA GLU A 165 7.47 9.36 8.92
C GLU A 165 6.39 8.39 8.37
N ILE A 166 6.30 7.16 8.88
CA ILE A 166 5.27 6.20 8.47
C ILE A 166 3.91 6.60 9.05
N SER A 167 3.87 7.06 10.29
CA SER A 167 2.64 7.51 10.97
C SER A 167 2.11 8.84 10.41
N LEU A 168 2.99 9.75 10.02
CA LEU A 168 2.61 11.04 9.43
C LEU A 168 2.07 10.90 8.00
N SER A 169 2.40 9.80 7.28
CA SER A 169 1.82 9.55 5.97
C SER A 169 0.35 9.10 6.03
N GLU A 170 -0.12 8.60 7.17
CA GLU A 170 -1.53 8.24 7.38
C GLU A 170 -2.40 9.46 7.69
N GLU A 171 -1.89 10.44 8.43
CA GLU A 171 -2.59 11.71 8.65
C GLU A 171 -2.71 12.54 7.35
N ASN A 172 -1.72 12.43 6.45
CA ASN A 172 -1.75 13.11 5.14
C ASN A 172 -2.54 12.34 4.06
N THR A 173 -2.85 11.05 4.23
CA THR A 173 -3.71 10.33 3.27
C THR A 173 -5.21 10.57 3.50
N ASN A 174 -5.62 10.97 4.70
CA ASN A 174 -6.96 11.54 4.92
C ASN A 174 -7.05 13.02 4.52
N GLY A 175 -5.93 13.64 4.16
CA GLY A 175 -5.75 15.03 3.76
C GLY A 175 -5.04 15.26 2.43
N LEU A 176 -4.78 14.24 1.60
CA LEU A 176 -4.38 14.39 0.20
C LEU A 176 -5.62 14.59 -0.69
N SER A 177 -6.43 15.51 -0.29
CA SER A 177 -6.72 16.66 -1.16
C SER A 177 -5.40 17.24 -1.64
N ASN A 178 -5.30 17.39 -2.94
CA ASN A 178 -4.28 18.07 -3.74
C ASN A 178 -3.82 19.48 -3.25
N ASN A 179 -3.57 19.69 -1.94
CA ASN A 179 -3.36 21.04 -1.40
C ASN A 179 -1.90 21.44 -1.18
N ASP A 180 -0.93 20.50 -1.09
CA ASP A 180 0.45 20.89 -0.75
C ASP A 180 1.36 21.18 -1.96
N LEU A 181 0.85 20.98 -3.21
CA LEU A 181 1.45 21.60 -4.39
C LEU A 181 0.72 22.90 -4.79
N ILE A 182 -0.22 23.38 -3.99
CA ILE A 182 -1.19 24.44 -4.33
C ILE A 182 -1.03 25.69 -3.46
N SER A 183 -0.32 25.67 -2.33
CA SER A 183 -0.24 26.85 -1.47
C SER A 183 0.45 28.06 -2.14
N ASN A 184 1.31 27.87 -3.12
CA ASN A 184 1.87 28.98 -3.91
C ASN A 184 1.05 29.33 -5.17
N ASN A 185 0.07 28.50 -5.59
CA ASN A 185 -0.78 28.77 -6.74
C ASN A 185 -2.22 29.14 -6.39
N THR A 186 -2.63 29.02 -5.12
CA THR A 186 -4.01 29.33 -4.69
C THR A 186 -4.22 30.82 -4.50
N ASP A 187 -3.23 31.52 -3.94
CA ASP A 187 -3.30 32.97 -3.78
C ASP A 187 -3.27 33.66 -5.13
N ASP A 188 -2.52 33.15 -6.10
CA ASP A 188 -2.43 33.70 -7.46
C ASP A 188 -3.73 33.48 -8.27
N LEU A 189 -4.38 32.31 -8.11
CA LEU A 189 -5.66 32.01 -8.74
C LEU A 189 -6.84 32.69 -8.07
N TYR A 190 -6.80 32.87 -6.77
CA TYR A 190 -7.78 33.61 -6.01
C TYR A 190 -7.75 35.10 -6.40
N ASN A 191 -6.57 35.71 -6.44
CA ASN A 191 -6.39 37.08 -6.87
C ASN A 191 -6.85 37.30 -8.33
N LYS A 192 -6.52 36.39 -9.25
CA LYS A 192 -7.02 36.42 -10.63
C LYS A 192 -8.54 36.29 -10.71
N ALA A 193 -9.14 35.49 -9.83
CA ALA A 193 -10.59 35.34 -9.77
C ALA A 193 -11.25 36.63 -9.27
N ILE A 194 -10.66 37.34 -8.30
CA ILE A 194 -11.12 38.62 -7.82
C ILE A 194 -11.07 39.66 -8.98
N ASP A 195 -9.95 39.76 -9.68
CA ASP A 195 -9.79 40.68 -10.81
C ASP A 195 -10.87 40.44 -11.86
N ILE A 196 -11.19 39.20 -12.20
CA ILE A 196 -12.22 38.81 -13.14
C ILE A 196 -13.62 39.26 -12.66
N VAL A 197 -13.91 39.03 -11.37
CA VAL A 197 -15.20 39.38 -10.78
C VAL A 197 -15.40 40.89 -10.71
N VAL A 198 -14.37 41.64 -10.35
CA VAL A 198 -14.38 43.11 -10.30
C VAL A 198 -14.57 43.68 -11.71
N GLU A 199 -13.89 43.13 -12.70
CA GLU A 199 -14.00 43.62 -14.09
C GLU A 199 -15.34 43.27 -14.73
N GLN A 200 -15.87 42.08 -14.47
CA GLN A 200 -17.09 41.58 -15.14
C GLN A 200 -18.38 41.81 -14.33
N GLN A 201 -18.27 42.18 -13.05
CA GLN A 201 -19.37 42.35 -12.09
C GLN A 201 -20.36 41.18 -12.07
N LYS A 202 -19.85 39.96 -12.25
CA LYS A 202 -20.60 38.70 -12.22
C LYS A 202 -19.79 37.61 -11.56
N VAL A 203 -20.40 36.93 -10.57
CA VAL A 203 -19.87 35.76 -9.89
C VAL A 203 -20.72 34.56 -10.23
N SER A 204 -20.11 33.49 -10.76
CA SER A 204 -20.69 32.15 -10.74
C SER A 204 -19.59 31.10 -10.82
N THR A 205 -19.78 29.97 -10.15
CA THR A 205 -18.84 28.85 -10.17
C THR A 205 -18.50 28.41 -11.60
N SER A 206 -19.52 28.30 -12.46
CA SER A 206 -19.35 27.91 -13.88
C SER A 206 -18.57 28.93 -14.70
N TYR A 207 -18.68 30.22 -14.36
CA TYR A 207 -17.96 31.28 -15.02
C TYR A 207 -16.48 31.27 -14.67
N ILE A 208 -16.17 31.18 -13.38
CA ILE A 208 -14.81 31.08 -12.85
C ILE A 208 -14.13 29.79 -13.35
N GLN A 209 -14.84 28.67 -13.35
CA GLN A 209 -14.35 27.41 -13.91
C GLN A 209 -13.86 27.55 -15.36
N ARG A 210 -14.70 28.15 -16.20
CA ARG A 210 -14.41 28.26 -17.63
C ARG A 210 -13.30 29.29 -17.90
N TYR A 211 -13.28 30.39 -17.18
CA TYR A 211 -12.32 31.47 -17.41
C TYR A 211 -10.92 31.12 -16.92
N LEU A 212 -10.81 30.50 -15.75
CA LEU A 212 -9.54 30.06 -15.19
C LEU A 212 -9.12 28.66 -15.65
N GLN A 213 -9.96 27.96 -16.45
CA GLN A 213 -9.74 26.58 -16.92
C GLN A 213 -9.43 25.58 -15.79
N ILE A 214 -10.15 25.68 -14.68
CA ILE A 214 -9.99 24.86 -13.47
C ILE A 214 -11.18 23.90 -13.30
N GLY A 215 -11.02 22.88 -12.45
CA GLY A 215 -12.11 21.94 -12.14
C GLY A 215 -13.22 22.60 -11.31
N TYR A 216 -14.47 22.10 -11.45
CA TYR A 216 -15.65 22.62 -10.76
C TYR A 216 -15.47 22.78 -9.24
N ASN A 217 -14.94 21.75 -8.56
CA ASN A 217 -14.73 21.80 -7.11
C ASN A 217 -13.74 22.89 -6.66
N ARG A 218 -12.77 23.23 -7.52
CA ARG A 218 -11.82 24.30 -7.25
C ARG A 218 -12.44 25.67 -7.47
N ALA A 219 -13.25 25.81 -8.52
CA ALA A 219 -14.00 27.04 -8.78
C ALA A 219 -15.03 27.32 -7.66
N ALA A 220 -15.74 26.28 -7.17
CA ALA A 220 -16.68 26.41 -6.08
C ALA A 220 -16.01 26.94 -4.80
N ARG A 221 -14.88 26.37 -4.39
CA ARG A 221 -14.12 26.85 -3.23
C ARG A 221 -13.62 28.29 -3.35
N ILE A 222 -13.24 28.71 -4.55
CA ILE A 222 -12.83 30.09 -4.79
C ILE A 222 -14.01 31.03 -4.61
N VAL A 223 -15.19 30.67 -5.11
CA VAL A 223 -16.42 31.48 -4.97
C VAL A 223 -16.87 31.49 -3.50
N GLU A 224 -16.88 30.36 -2.80
CA GLU A 224 -17.18 30.29 -1.37
C GLU A 224 -16.26 31.21 -0.54
N LYS A 225 -14.96 31.19 -0.82
CA LYS A 225 -13.99 32.04 -0.12
C LYS A 225 -14.21 33.52 -0.43
N MET A 226 -14.62 33.88 -1.66
CA MET A 226 -14.98 35.25 -2.00
C MET A 226 -16.23 35.72 -1.22
N GLU A 227 -17.25 34.87 -1.07
CA GLU A 227 -18.42 35.16 -0.25
C GLU A 227 -18.06 35.35 1.23
N GLU A 228 -17.13 34.51 1.77
CA GLU A 228 -16.61 34.66 3.14
C GLU A 228 -15.83 35.95 3.33
N ASP A 229 -15.08 36.38 2.33
CA ASP A 229 -14.28 37.61 2.35
C ASP A 229 -15.14 38.88 2.01
N GLY A 230 -16.43 38.70 1.69
CA GLY A 230 -17.38 39.78 1.45
C GLY A 230 -17.29 40.42 0.08
N ILE A 231 -16.83 39.69 -0.91
CA ILE A 231 -16.68 40.12 -2.32
C ILE A 231 -17.86 39.63 -3.19
#